data_3f6eacace8194907cf92b540d967d196
#
_entry.id   3f6eacace8194907cf92b540d967d196
#
_cell.length_a   1.000
_cell.length_b   1.000
_cell.length_c   1.000
_cell.angle_alpha   90.00
_cell.angle_beta   90.00
_cell.angle_gamma   90.00
#
_symmetry.space_group_name_H-M   'P 1'
#
loop_
_entity.id
_entity.type
_entity.pdbx_description
1 polymer ?
#
loop_
_entity_poly.entity_id
_entity_poly.type
_entity_poly.pdbx_seq_one_letter_code
_entity_poly.pdbx_strand_id
1 'polypeptide(L)'
;MQTRSPLFPSVSSTSRRVCVLACIGVLVASLTACSAPRIAGRAEAEQQPSPCERAYADATANADIMADRSRHIVMRYLAAQEAVSDWANTAAYCPARFADGTLRSAQARHAVRLMASRLAIDIAQPTLSRCDGIDSLDVDTDSLAAMAAAEDQVGFAMEVFAARSFGHATLDISDRHKTTSQRLISLSGAEDNRAKTYDVTQLLANPNTIVDSATGLYAPTDAVLEMNCARSEIAAVAASSTSSNASTKSQTTSDDHSDDSREQSLGMLASMIADRVDLALDWGYPAFDEALFA
;
A
#
# COMPACT_ATOMS: atom_id res chain seq x y z
N MET A 1 34.24 24.84 66.33
CA MET A 1 34.06 23.38 66.26
C MET A 1 34.84 22.86 65.04
N GLN A 2 35.87 22.05 65.34
CA GLN A 2 36.90 21.63 64.39
C GLN A 2 36.39 20.50 63.49
N THR A 3 36.55 20.64 62.17
CA THR A 3 36.34 19.56 61.20
C THR A 3 37.70 18.89 60.94
N ARG A 4 37.75 17.59 61.19
CA ARG A 4 38.91 16.73 60.88
C ARG A 4 38.80 16.24 59.46
N SER A 5 39.87 16.46 58.65
CA SER A 5 40.05 15.82 57.29
C SER A 5 40.70 14.45 57.48
N PRO A 6 40.30 13.43 56.69
CA PRO A 6 41.01 12.16 56.63
C PRO A 6 42.14 12.22 55.60
N LEU A 7 43.31 11.72 55.99
CA LEU A 7 44.52 11.53 55.19
C LEU A 7 44.31 10.33 54.22
N PHE A 8 44.49 10.56 52.91
CA PHE A 8 44.58 9.48 51.90
C PHE A 8 46.06 9.04 51.71
N PRO A 9 46.35 7.75 51.66
CA PRO A 9 47.69 7.27 51.38
C PRO A 9 48.02 7.43 49.90
N SER A 10 49.19 7.94 49.57
CA SER A 10 49.74 8.07 48.20
C SER A 10 50.09 6.70 47.67
N VAL A 11 49.36 6.25 46.63
CA VAL A 11 49.73 5.08 45.84
C VAL A 11 50.80 5.46 44.84
N SER A 12 51.93 4.74 44.86
CA SER A 12 53.10 5.02 44.07
C SER A 12 52.82 5.01 42.54
N SER A 13 53.40 5.98 41.84
CA SER A 13 53.17 6.24 40.43
C SER A 13 53.58 5.12 39.46
N THR A 14 54.34 4.14 39.91
CA THR A 14 54.81 2.99 39.13
C THR A 14 53.72 1.95 38.87
N SER A 15 52.81 1.72 39.83
CA SER A 15 51.71 0.74 39.65
C SER A 15 50.64 1.20 38.66
N ARG A 16 50.43 2.53 38.53
CA ARG A 16 49.47 3.07 37.55
C ARG A 16 49.91 2.91 36.08
N ARG A 17 51.21 2.95 35.78
CA ARG A 17 51.69 2.82 34.40
C ARG A 17 51.61 1.40 33.88
N VAL A 18 51.77 0.40 34.71
CA VAL A 18 51.64 -1.01 34.33
C VAL A 18 50.19 -1.40 34.07
N CYS A 19 49.25 -0.92 34.88
CA CYS A 19 47.81 -1.18 34.61
C CYS A 19 47.28 -0.52 33.35
N VAL A 20 47.74 0.71 33.04
CA VAL A 20 47.30 1.41 31.81
C VAL A 20 47.82 0.71 30.56
N LEU A 21 49.07 0.22 30.56
CA LEU A 21 49.61 -0.53 29.41
C LEU A 21 48.92 -1.90 29.23
N ALA A 22 48.54 -2.58 30.32
CA ALA A 22 47.79 -3.83 30.23
C ALA A 22 46.37 -3.64 29.70
N CYS A 23 45.68 -2.57 30.07
CA CYS A 23 44.35 -2.23 29.54
C CYS A 23 44.36 -1.86 28.04
N ILE A 24 45.40 -1.14 27.58
CA ILE A 24 45.53 -0.78 26.17
C ILE A 24 45.85 -2.03 25.32
N GLY A 25 46.64 -2.95 25.81
CA GLY A 25 46.94 -4.22 25.11
C GLY A 25 45.70 -5.09 24.93
N VAL A 26 44.80 -5.16 25.92
CA VAL A 26 43.55 -5.93 25.83
C VAL A 26 42.52 -5.27 24.90
N LEU A 27 42.46 -3.94 24.87
CA LEU A 27 41.56 -3.20 23.96
C LEU A 27 41.99 -3.33 22.50
N VAL A 28 43.29 -3.35 22.21
CA VAL A 28 43.79 -3.53 20.83
C VAL A 28 43.60 -4.98 20.35
N ALA A 29 43.73 -5.98 21.23
CA ALA A 29 43.52 -7.38 20.87
C ALA A 29 42.03 -7.71 20.63
N SER A 30 41.09 -6.99 21.26
CA SER A 30 39.65 -7.17 21.03
C SER A 30 39.13 -6.55 19.72
N LEU A 31 39.87 -5.60 19.12
CA LEU A 31 39.49 -5.00 17.84
C LEU A 31 39.92 -5.82 16.63
N THR A 32 40.80 -6.80 16.77
CA THR A 32 41.23 -7.66 15.65
C THR A 32 40.43 -8.96 15.50
N ALA A 33 39.46 -9.24 16.40
CA ALA A 33 38.70 -10.49 16.40
C ALA A 33 37.47 -10.50 15.46
N CYS A 34 37.16 -9.41 14.75
CA CYS A 34 35.98 -9.31 13.87
C CYS A 34 36.31 -9.10 12.39
N SER A 35 37.47 -9.53 11.92
CA SER A 35 37.74 -9.56 10.49
C SER A 35 37.47 -10.95 9.90
N ALA A 36 36.22 -11.41 9.93
CA ALA A 36 35.78 -12.43 9.00
C ALA A 36 36.02 -11.90 7.57
N PRO A 37 36.59 -12.69 6.65
CA PRO A 37 36.83 -12.24 5.29
C PRO A 37 35.48 -11.81 4.67
N ARG A 38 35.27 -10.52 4.51
CA ARG A 38 34.10 -9.97 3.83
C ARG A 38 34.28 -10.19 2.33
N ILE A 39 33.29 -10.82 1.72
CA ILE A 39 33.23 -10.89 0.26
C ILE A 39 33.14 -9.46 -0.24
N ALA A 40 34.07 -9.07 -1.14
CA ALA A 40 34.08 -7.71 -1.72
C ALA A 40 32.72 -7.42 -2.38
N GLY A 41 32.14 -6.26 -2.07
CA GLY A 41 30.84 -5.84 -2.55
C GLY A 41 29.65 -6.17 -1.62
N ARG A 42 29.77 -7.15 -0.70
CA ARG A 42 28.65 -7.51 0.18
C ARG A 42 28.29 -6.42 1.19
N ALA A 43 29.29 -5.73 1.73
CA ALA A 43 29.04 -4.63 2.67
C ALA A 43 28.40 -3.40 1.98
N GLU A 44 28.67 -3.18 0.72
CA GLU A 44 28.05 -2.12 -0.08
C GLU A 44 26.61 -2.50 -0.48
N ALA A 45 26.37 -3.75 -0.86
CA ALA A 45 25.02 -4.26 -1.14
C ALA A 45 24.12 -4.26 0.11
N GLU A 46 24.67 -4.57 1.29
CA GLU A 46 23.95 -4.53 2.57
C GLU A 46 23.66 -3.08 3.04
N GLN A 47 24.31 -2.06 2.48
CA GLN A 47 24.09 -0.65 2.80
C GLN A 47 23.11 0.05 1.84
N GLN A 48 22.80 -0.56 0.69
CA GLN A 48 21.80 0.00 -0.22
C GLN A 48 20.40 -0.48 0.23
N PRO A 49 19.48 0.48 0.50
CA PRO A 49 18.11 0.11 0.82
C PRO A 49 17.47 -0.63 -0.35
N SER A 50 16.68 -1.65 -0.05
CA SER A 50 15.92 -2.40 -1.04
C SER A 50 14.95 -1.48 -1.81
N PRO A 51 14.44 -1.87 -3.00
CA PRO A 51 13.39 -1.11 -3.69
C PRO A 51 12.18 -0.83 -2.80
N CYS A 52 11.74 -1.81 -2.01
CA CYS A 52 10.66 -1.67 -1.04
C CYS A 52 10.98 -0.60 0.04
N GLU A 53 12.16 -0.64 0.66
CA GLU A 53 12.54 0.31 1.70
C GLU A 53 12.63 1.73 1.16
N ARG A 54 13.15 1.92 -0.05
CA ARG A 54 13.21 3.23 -0.71
C ARG A 54 11.82 3.76 -1.00
N ALA A 55 10.98 2.97 -1.69
CA ALA A 55 9.61 3.37 -2.02
C ALA A 55 8.83 3.77 -0.77
N TYR A 56 8.92 2.98 0.30
CA TYR A 56 8.24 3.28 1.55
C TYR A 56 8.79 4.52 2.26
N ALA A 57 10.09 4.74 2.25
CA ALA A 57 10.72 5.93 2.83
C ALA A 57 10.31 7.20 2.08
N ASP A 58 10.32 7.17 0.75
CA ASP A 58 9.91 8.31 -0.10
C ASP A 58 8.41 8.60 0.08
N ALA A 59 7.58 7.56 0.08
CA ALA A 59 6.13 7.67 0.30
C ALA A 59 5.79 8.31 1.66
N THR A 60 6.44 7.88 2.73
CA THR A 60 6.22 8.44 4.07
C THR A 60 6.70 9.88 4.16
N ALA A 61 7.86 10.20 3.60
CA ALA A 61 8.40 11.56 3.60
C ALA A 61 7.47 12.54 2.86
N ASN A 62 6.96 12.14 1.69
CA ASN A 62 6.03 12.97 0.92
C ASN A 62 4.65 13.06 1.58
N ALA A 63 4.16 11.99 2.21
CA ALA A 63 2.91 12.00 2.98
C ALA A 63 3.00 12.96 4.19
N ASP A 64 4.13 13.00 4.90
CA ASP A 64 4.36 13.92 6.01
C ASP A 64 4.32 15.39 5.55
N ILE A 65 4.96 15.71 4.41
CA ILE A 65 4.91 17.05 3.82
C ILE A 65 3.48 17.40 3.40
N MET A 66 2.76 16.47 2.77
CA MET A 66 1.37 16.63 2.37
C MET A 66 0.46 16.95 3.56
N ALA A 67 0.64 16.25 4.68
CA ALA A 67 -0.17 16.40 5.89
C ALA A 67 0.17 17.68 6.70
N ASP A 68 1.39 18.18 6.62
CA ASP A 68 1.88 19.32 7.41
C ASP A 68 1.20 20.64 7.01
N ARG A 69 0.17 21.02 7.77
CA ARG A 69 -0.62 22.25 7.53
C ARG A 69 0.17 23.55 7.73
N SER A 70 1.35 23.50 8.34
CA SER A 70 2.23 24.67 8.48
C SER A 70 2.95 25.03 7.19
N ARG A 71 3.06 24.10 6.24
CA ARG A 71 3.66 24.30 4.93
C ARG A 71 2.72 24.98 3.96
N HIS A 72 3.31 25.73 3.03
CA HIS A 72 2.55 26.38 1.97
C HIS A 72 1.83 25.34 1.11
N ILE A 73 0.58 25.64 0.70
CA ILE A 73 -0.28 24.70 -0.03
C ILE A 73 0.36 24.16 -1.32
N VAL A 74 1.17 24.95 -2.02
CA VAL A 74 1.88 24.52 -3.24
C VAL A 74 2.89 23.40 -2.92
N MET A 75 3.64 23.52 -1.81
CA MET A 75 4.58 22.49 -1.39
C MET A 75 3.86 21.20 -1.02
N ARG A 76 2.73 21.32 -0.33
CA ARG A 76 1.88 20.18 0.03
C ARG A 76 1.27 19.51 -1.20
N TYR A 77 0.85 20.31 -2.18
CA TYR A 77 0.32 19.82 -3.45
C TYR A 77 1.37 19.03 -4.25
N LEU A 78 2.59 19.55 -4.37
CA LEU A 78 3.68 18.85 -5.05
C LEU A 78 4.05 17.54 -4.32
N ALA A 79 4.17 17.58 -3.00
CA ALA A 79 4.43 16.37 -2.21
C ALA A 79 3.28 15.35 -2.32
N ALA A 80 2.03 15.80 -2.40
CA ALA A 80 0.90 14.90 -2.62
C ALA A 80 0.97 14.20 -4.00
N GLN A 81 1.41 14.91 -5.04
CA GLN A 81 1.60 14.32 -6.37
C GLN A 81 2.69 13.24 -6.35
N GLU A 82 3.83 13.50 -5.70
CA GLU A 82 4.89 12.49 -5.54
C GLU A 82 4.41 11.32 -4.66
N ALA A 83 3.68 11.57 -3.57
CA ALA A 83 3.14 10.54 -2.70
C ALA A 83 2.22 9.54 -3.44
N VAL A 84 1.52 9.96 -4.50
CA VAL A 84 0.69 9.06 -5.32
C VAL A 84 1.54 7.94 -5.92
N SER A 85 2.64 8.30 -6.58
CA SER A 85 3.54 7.34 -7.23
C SER A 85 4.36 6.53 -6.22
N ASP A 86 4.82 7.16 -5.15
CA ASP A 86 5.63 6.49 -4.13
C ASP A 86 4.84 5.43 -3.36
N TRP A 87 3.57 5.70 -3.03
CA TRP A 87 2.68 4.71 -2.44
C TRP A 87 2.30 3.59 -3.42
N ALA A 88 2.11 3.91 -4.72
CA ALA A 88 1.90 2.89 -5.75
C ALA A 88 3.15 1.99 -5.89
N ASN A 89 4.35 2.57 -5.86
CA ASN A 89 5.61 1.83 -5.85
C ASN A 89 5.75 0.99 -4.55
N THR A 90 5.30 1.51 -3.41
CA THR A 90 5.26 0.74 -2.16
C THR A 90 4.37 -0.49 -2.31
N ALA A 91 3.20 -0.37 -2.92
CA ALA A 91 2.32 -1.52 -3.19
C ALA A 91 2.98 -2.54 -4.13
N ALA A 92 3.70 -2.08 -5.15
CA ALA A 92 4.37 -2.95 -6.13
C ALA A 92 5.57 -3.68 -5.53
N TYR A 93 6.48 -2.95 -4.87
CA TYR A 93 7.75 -3.50 -4.37
C TYR A 93 7.65 -4.16 -3.00
N CYS A 94 6.60 -3.90 -2.23
CA CYS A 94 6.41 -4.42 -0.88
C CYS A 94 5.13 -5.26 -0.78
N PRO A 95 5.09 -6.54 -1.19
CA PRO A 95 3.86 -7.34 -1.17
C PRO A 95 3.14 -7.35 0.18
N ALA A 96 3.89 -7.33 1.29
CA ALA A 96 3.32 -7.26 2.64
C ALA A 96 2.65 -5.91 2.97
N ARG A 97 2.88 -4.87 2.14
CA ARG A 97 2.30 -3.53 2.26
C ARG A 97 1.40 -3.17 1.09
N PHE A 98 0.98 -4.17 0.31
CA PHE A 98 0.14 -3.96 -0.87
C PHE A 98 -1.12 -3.14 -0.53
N ALA A 99 -1.84 -3.53 0.51
CA ALA A 99 -3.03 -2.81 0.97
C ALA A 99 -2.72 -1.37 1.38
N ASP A 100 -1.69 -1.18 2.22
CA ASP A 100 -1.27 0.14 2.70
C ASP A 100 -0.88 1.06 1.53
N GLY A 101 -0.02 0.58 0.63
CA GLY A 101 0.40 1.34 -0.54
C GLY A 101 -0.76 1.72 -1.47
N THR A 102 -1.67 0.77 -1.74
CA THR A 102 -2.83 0.99 -2.62
C THR A 102 -3.79 2.03 -2.05
N LEU A 103 -4.19 1.88 -0.79
CA LEU A 103 -5.14 2.78 -0.14
C LEU A 103 -4.57 4.19 0.05
N ARG A 104 -3.29 4.29 0.45
CA ARG A 104 -2.61 5.59 0.59
C ARG A 104 -2.35 6.28 -0.73
N SER A 105 -2.08 5.55 -1.81
CA SER A 105 -2.00 6.13 -3.16
C SER A 105 -3.32 6.80 -3.55
N ALA A 106 -4.45 6.13 -3.32
CA ALA A 106 -5.78 6.71 -3.57
C ALA A 106 -6.08 7.92 -2.65
N GLN A 107 -5.74 7.83 -1.36
CA GLN A 107 -5.85 8.94 -0.42
C GLN A 107 -5.02 10.16 -0.87
N ALA A 108 -3.81 9.94 -1.38
CA ALA A 108 -2.97 11.00 -1.94
C ALA A 108 -3.58 11.61 -3.21
N ARG A 109 -4.15 10.80 -4.14
CA ARG A 109 -4.88 11.28 -5.32
C ARG A 109 -6.04 12.19 -4.93
N HIS A 110 -6.85 11.78 -3.95
CA HIS A 110 -7.94 12.60 -3.41
C HIS A 110 -7.41 13.91 -2.81
N ALA A 111 -6.32 13.88 -2.04
CA ALA A 111 -5.68 15.08 -1.49
C ALA A 111 -5.15 16.02 -2.59
N VAL A 112 -4.57 15.48 -3.67
CA VAL A 112 -4.17 16.26 -4.86
C VAL A 112 -5.36 17.03 -5.43
N ARG A 113 -6.53 16.39 -5.64
CA ARG A 113 -7.73 17.07 -6.15
C ARG A 113 -8.21 18.17 -5.23
N LEU A 114 -8.29 17.89 -3.92
CA LEU A 114 -8.71 18.89 -2.94
C LEU A 114 -7.78 20.12 -2.91
N MET A 115 -6.47 19.93 -3.06
CA MET A 115 -5.51 21.02 -3.11
C MET A 115 -5.49 21.72 -4.46
N ALA A 116 -5.62 21.00 -5.57
CA ALA A 116 -5.75 21.55 -6.91
C ALA A 116 -6.95 22.51 -7.02
N SER A 117 -8.11 22.10 -6.50
CA SER A 117 -9.30 22.94 -6.44
C SER A 117 -9.04 24.25 -5.69
N ARG A 118 -8.30 24.21 -4.56
CA ARG A 118 -7.93 25.43 -3.81
C ARG A 118 -6.92 26.31 -4.53
N LEU A 119 -6.11 25.73 -5.41
CA LEU A 119 -5.10 26.42 -6.22
C LEU A 119 -5.65 26.87 -7.57
N ALA A 120 -6.93 26.60 -7.86
CA ALA A 120 -7.57 26.81 -9.16
C ALA A 120 -6.81 26.10 -10.32
N ILE A 121 -6.26 24.91 -10.03
CA ILE A 121 -5.64 24.02 -11.02
C ILE A 121 -6.72 23.05 -11.49
N ASP A 122 -6.91 22.98 -12.80
CA ASP A 122 -7.83 22.00 -13.41
C ASP A 122 -7.14 20.65 -13.54
N ILE A 123 -7.77 19.61 -12.97
CA ILE A 123 -7.30 18.22 -13.04
C ILE A 123 -8.45 17.29 -13.40
N ALA A 124 -8.13 16.16 -14.02
CA ALA A 124 -9.11 15.16 -14.40
C ALA A 124 -9.86 14.59 -13.18
N GLN A 125 -11.15 14.33 -13.37
CA GLN A 125 -11.97 13.63 -12.39
C GLN A 125 -11.56 12.15 -12.31
N PRO A 126 -11.77 11.47 -11.15
CA PRO A 126 -11.46 10.06 -11.03
C PRO A 126 -12.33 9.23 -11.98
N THR A 127 -11.71 8.26 -12.59
CA THR A 127 -12.38 7.32 -13.48
C THR A 127 -11.85 5.92 -13.24
N LEU A 128 -12.69 4.91 -13.39
CA LEU A 128 -12.26 3.52 -13.32
C LEU A 128 -11.39 3.18 -14.53
N SER A 129 -10.21 2.64 -14.28
CA SER A 129 -9.38 2.08 -15.34
C SER A 129 -10.02 0.80 -15.90
N ARG A 130 -9.76 0.54 -17.18
CA ARG A 130 -10.10 -0.72 -17.82
C ARG A 130 -8.85 -1.60 -17.85
N CYS A 131 -9.03 -2.90 -17.67
CA CYS A 131 -7.95 -3.87 -17.83
C CYS A 131 -7.62 -4.15 -19.29
N ASP A 132 -7.94 -3.24 -20.20
CA ASP A 132 -7.64 -3.39 -21.62
C ASP A 132 -6.12 -3.37 -21.83
N GLY A 133 -5.62 -4.34 -22.57
CA GLY A 133 -4.18 -4.44 -22.87
C GLY A 133 -3.34 -5.13 -21.79
N ILE A 134 -3.93 -5.64 -20.71
CA ILE A 134 -3.24 -6.54 -19.78
C ILE A 134 -3.28 -7.95 -20.35
N ASP A 135 -2.12 -8.51 -20.70
CA ASP A 135 -2.04 -9.84 -21.31
C ASP A 135 -1.86 -10.95 -20.28
N SER A 136 -1.22 -10.66 -19.14
CA SER A 136 -1.03 -11.59 -18.04
C SER A 136 -0.90 -10.86 -16.71
N LEU A 137 -1.26 -11.54 -15.63
CA LEU A 137 -1.03 -11.10 -14.24
C LEU A 137 -0.42 -12.28 -13.48
N ASP A 138 0.67 -12.02 -12.76
CA ASP A 138 1.33 -13.00 -11.89
C ASP A 138 0.63 -13.03 -10.51
N VAL A 139 -0.61 -13.49 -10.54
CA VAL A 139 -1.50 -13.69 -9.38
C VAL A 139 -2.23 -15.01 -9.59
N ASP A 140 -2.48 -15.75 -8.52
CA ASP A 140 -3.12 -17.05 -8.63
C ASP A 140 -4.55 -16.99 -9.22
N THR A 141 -4.94 -18.09 -9.84
CA THR A 141 -6.25 -18.27 -10.51
C THR A 141 -7.44 -17.93 -9.62
N ASP A 142 -7.42 -18.40 -8.36
CA ASP A 142 -8.55 -18.23 -7.44
C ASP A 142 -8.70 -16.76 -7.02
N SER A 143 -7.58 -16.07 -6.81
CA SER A 143 -7.57 -14.64 -6.48
C SER A 143 -8.10 -13.79 -7.63
N LEU A 144 -7.69 -14.05 -8.88
CA LEU A 144 -8.24 -13.36 -10.05
C LEU A 144 -9.73 -13.64 -10.23
N ALA A 145 -10.17 -14.87 -9.99
CA ALA A 145 -11.60 -15.22 -10.05
C ALA A 145 -12.42 -14.52 -8.94
N ALA A 146 -11.85 -14.39 -7.72
CA ALA A 146 -12.49 -13.67 -6.63
C ALA A 146 -12.61 -12.16 -6.93
N MET A 147 -11.55 -11.54 -7.50
CA MET A 147 -11.61 -10.15 -7.96
C MET A 147 -12.67 -9.98 -9.06
N ALA A 148 -12.72 -10.90 -10.03
CA ALA A 148 -13.73 -10.87 -11.10
C ALA A 148 -15.17 -10.91 -10.53
N ALA A 149 -15.40 -11.71 -9.51
CA ALA A 149 -16.71 -11.80 -8.84
C ALA A 149 -17.08 -10.50 -8.11
N ALA A 150 -16.11 -9.86 -7.43
CA ALA A 150 -16.32 -8.58 -6.76
C ALA A 150 -16.70 -7.47 -7.76
N GLU A 151 -15.98 -7.40 -8.87
CA GLU A 151 -16.25 -6.47 -9.96
C GLU A 151 -17.64 -6.68 -10.59
N ASP A 152 -18.01 -7.92 -10.86
CA ASP A 152 -19.32 -8.24 -11.45
C ASP A 152 -20.48 -7.87 -10.52
N GLN A 153 -20.31 -8.12 -9.21
CA GLN A 153 -21.29 -7.77 -8.21
C GLN A 153 -21.51 -6.25 -8.14
N VAL A 154 -20.44 -5.46 -8.14
CA VAL A 154 -20.55 -3.99 -8.12
C VAL A 154 -21.09 -3.48 -9.46
N GLY A 155 -20.65 -4.02 -10.59
CA GLY A 155 -21.17 -3.68 -11.90
C GLY A 155 -22.69 -3.91 -11.99
N PHE A 156 -23.19 -5.03 -11.45
CA PHE A 156 -24.63 -5.30 -11.36
C PHE A 156 -25.36 -4.29 -10.46
N ALA A 157 -24.81 -3.98 -9.28
CA ALA A 157 -25.43 -3.01 -8.37
C ALA A 157 -25.45 -1.60 -8.99
N MET A 158 -24.39 -1.17 -9.66
CA MET A 158 -24.31 0.12 -10.36
C MET A 158 -25.30 0.20 -11.53
N GLU A 159 -25.55 -0.89 -12.26
CA GLU A 159 -26.59 -0.92 -13.30
C GLU A 159 -27.98 -0.67 -12.69
N VAL A 160 -28.30 -1.37 -11.60
CA VAL A 160 -29.58 -1.20 -10.90
C VAL A 160 -29.74 0.22 -10.35
N PHE A 161 -28.68 0.82 -9.83
CA PHE A 161 -28.68 2.19 -9.33
C PHE A 161 -28.82 3.20 -10.46
N ALA A 162 -28.08 3.02 -11.57
CA ALA A 162 -28.18 3.87 -12.76
C ALA A 162 -29.60 3.88 -13.35
N ALA A 163 -30.23 2.69 -13.44
CA ALA A 163 -31.61 2.57 -13.93
C ALA A 163 -32.63 3.31 -13.04
N ARG A 164 -32.29 3.62 -11.78
CA ARG A 164 -33.13 4.34 -10.82
C ARG A 164 -32.64 5.77 -10.54
N SER A 165 -31.57 6.20 -11.19
CA SER A 165 -30.92 7.50 -10.98
C SER A 165 -30.52 7.71 -9.50
N PHE A 166 -29.98 6.69 -8.86
CA PHE A 166 -29.46 6.78 -7.49
C PHE A 166 -27.96 7.10 -7.47
N GLY A 167 -27.58 8.01 -6.58
CA GLY A 167 -26.18 8.40 -6.35
C GLY A 167 -25.47 8.89 -7.61
N HIS A 168 -24.20 8.48 -7.77
CA HIS A 168 -23.35 8.81 -8.91
C HIS A 168 -23.29 7.67 -9.95
N ALA A 169 -24.08 6.60 -9.75
CA ALA A 169 -24.08 5.44 -10.62
C ALA A 169 -24.53 5.80 -12.05
N THR A 170 -23.77 5.30 -13.02
CA THR A 170 -24.06 5.40 -14.45
C THR A 170 -23.88 4.05 -15.13
N LEU A 171 -24.48 3.89 -16.31
CA LEU A 171 -24.26 2.66 -17.11
C LEU A 171 -22.78 2.54 -17.54
N ASP A 172 -22.06 3.64 -17.79
CA ASP A 172 -20.62 3.58 -18.10
C ASP A 172 -19.80 3.00 -16.94
N ILE A 173 -20.11 3.39 -15.70
CA ILE A 173 -19.47 2.81 -14.50
C ILE A 173 -19.77 1.32 -14.39
N SER A 174 -21.05 0.92 -14.53
CA SER A 174 -21.43 -0.49 -14.55
C SER A 174 -20.68 -1.27 -15.63
N ASP A 175 -20.61 -0.76 -16.86
CA ASP A 175 -19.94 -1.41 -17.98
C ASP A 175 -18.42 -1.54 -17.74
N ARG A 176 -17.78 -0.56 -17.09
CA ARG A 176 -16.37 -0.65 -16.73
C ARG A 176 -16.10 -1.77 -15.74
N HIS A 177 -16.90 -1.90 -14.70
CA HIS A 177 -16.81 -3.01 -13.75
C HIS A 177 -17.01 -4.36 -14.43
N LYS A 178 -18.06 -4.51 -15.23
CA LYS A 178 -18.36 -5.75 -15.95
C LYS A 178 -17.26 -6.12 -16.96
N THR A 179 -16.70 -5.14 -17.64
CA THR A 179 -15.57 -5.35 -18.56
C THR A 179 -14.32 -5.80 -17.82
N THR A 180 -14.01 -5.16 -16.70
CA THR A 180 -12.90 -5.55 -15.81
C THR A 180 -13.11 -6.97 -15.27
N SER A 181 -14.30 -7.27 -14.77
CA SER A 181 -14.67 -8.63 -14.34
C SER A 181 -14.45 -9.66 -15.42
N GLN A 182 -14.94 -9.39 -16.65
CA GLN A 182 -14.77 -10.29 -17.79
C GLN A 182 -13.29 -10.50 -18.15
N ARG A 183 -12.47 -9.45 -18.05
CA ARG A 183 -11.04 -9.56 -18.31
C ARG A 183 -10.32 -10.37 -17.24
N LEU A 184 -10.61 -10.12 -15.95
CA LEU A 184 -10.02 -10.85 -14.83
C LEU A 184 -10.34 -12.35 -14.90
N ILE A 185 -11.59 -12.74 -15.19
CA ILE A 185 -11.93 -14.16 -15.34
C ILE A 185 -11.22 -14.79 -16.56
N SER A 186 -11.05 -14.05 -17.65
CA SER A 186 -10.31 -14.51 -18.82
C SER A 186 -8.82 -14.71 -18.50
N LEU A 187 -8.23 -13.83 -17.69
CA LEU A 187 -6.82 -13.93 -17.26
C LEU A 187 -6.60 -15.05 -16.25
N SER A 188 -7.60 -15.33 -15.40
CA SER A 188 -7.51 -16.40 -14.42
C SER A 188 -7.47 -17.80 -15.04
N GLY A 189 -8.10 -17.98 -16.20
CA GLY A 189 -8.31 -19.30 -16.79
C GLY A 189 -9.23 -20.21 -15.99
N ALA A 190 -9.87 -19.69 -14.94
CA ALA A 190 -10.82 -20.43 -14.11
C ALA A 190 -12.17 -20.62 -14.83
N GLU A 191 -12.96 -21.58 -14.33
CA GLU A 191 -14.37 -21.68 -14.72
C GLU A 191 -15.13 -20.43 -14.24
N ASP A 192 -15.98 -19.88 -15.10
CA ASP A 192 -16.78 -18.71 -14.78
C ASP A 192 -17.95 -19.06 -13.87
N ASN A 193 -17.74 -18.85 -12.58
CA ASN A 193 -18.73 -19.11 -11.53
C ASN A 193 -19.45 -17.84 -11.05
N ARG A 194 -19.37 -16.72 -11.77
CA ARG A 194 -20.07 -15.48 -11.42
C ARG A 194 -21.58 -15.68 -11.41
N ALA A 195 -22.26 -15.03 -10.47
CA ALA A 195 -23.71 -15.14 -10.35
C ALA A 195 -24.42 -14.40 -11.51
N LYS A 196 -25.56 -14.91 -11.96
CA LYS A 196 -26.38 -14.22 -12.97
C LYS A 196 -27.10 -12.99 -12.41
N THR A 197 -27.34 -12.99 -11.09
CA THR A 197 -28.02 -11.90 -10.36
C THR A 197 -27.49 -11.86 -8.94
N TYR A 198 -27.45 -10.67 -8.36
CA TYR A 198 -27.04 -10.44 -6.97
C TYR A 198 -28.19 -9.85 -6.16
N ASP A 199 -28.22 -10.13 -4.86
CA ASP A 199 -29.19 -9.50 -3.97
C ASP A 199 -28.80 -8.04 -3.69
N VAL A 200 -29.62 -7.12 -4.13
CA VAL A 200 -29.47 -5.68 -3.92
C VAL A 200 -30.54 -5.10 -2.99
N THR A 201 -31.29 -5.95 -2.29
CA THR A 201 -32.43 -5.53 -1.47
C THR A 201 -32.04 -4.49 -0.43
N GLN A 202 -30.93 -4.71 0.29
CA GLN A 202 -30.45 -3.78 1.31
C GLN A 202 -29.95 -2.45 0.69
N LEU A 203 -29.33 -2.51 -0.48
CA LEU A 203 -28.88 -1.33 -1.21
C LEU A 203 -30.08 -0.48 -1.67
N LEU A 204 -31.12 -1.12 -2.18
CA LEU A 204 -32.35 -0.45 -2.61
C LEU A 204 -33.18 0.11 -1.44
N ALA A 205 -33.09 -0.49 -0.26
CA ALA A 205 -33.68 0.03 0.96
C ALA A 205 -32.94 1.28 1.50
N ASN A 206 -31.67 1.45 1.14
CA ASN A 206 -30.79 2.52 1.61
C ASN A 206 -30.05 3.19 0.43
N PRO A 207 -30.76 3.76 -0.55
CA PRO A 207 -30.15 4.15 -1.82
C PRO A 207 -29.18 5.34 -1.72
N ASN A 208 -29.35 6.21 -0.71
CA ASN A 208 -28.55 7.41 -0.55
C ASN A 208 -27.35 7.20 0.38
N THR A 209 -27.59 6.54 1.52
CA THR A 209 -26.54 6.30 2.54
C THR A 209 -26.80 4.97 3.23
N ILE A 210 -25.72 4.26 3.52
CA ILE A 210 -25.74 2.99 4.22
C ILE A 210 -24.65 2.95 5.29
N VAL A 211 -24.81 2.09 6.29
CA VAL A 211 -23.71 1.76 7.21
C VAL A 211 -22.76 0.82 6.50
N ASP A 212 -21.51 1.22 6.38
CA ASP A 212 -20.45 0.33 5.93
C ASP A 212 -20.18 -0.73 7.02
N SER A 213 -20.36 -1.99 6.67
CA SER A 213 -20.22 -3.10 7.63
C SER A 213 -18.80 -3.31 8.13
N ALA A 214 -17.79 -2.87 7.39
CA ALA A 214 -16.39 -2.98 7.78
C ALA A 214 -16.00 -1.96 8.86
N THR A 215 -16.57 -0.76 8.79
CA THR A 215 -16.15 0.36 9.65
C THR A 215 -17.23 0.80 10.65
N GLY A 216 -18.48 0.45 10.40
CA GLY A 216 -19.64 0.95 11.15
C GLY A 216 -19.99 2.42 10.82
N LEU A 217 -19.34 3.04 9.85
CA LEU A 217 -19.56 4.43 9.46
C LEU A 217 -20.70 4.56 8.44
N TYR A 218 -21.42 5.68 8.48
CA TYR A 218 -22.37 6.04 7.43
C TYR A 218 -21.64 6.71 6.27
N ALA A 219 -21.86 6.22 5.06
CA ALA A 219 -21.34 6.83 3.83
C ALA A 219 -22.35 6.69 2.68
N PRO A 220 -22.21 7.43 1.56
CA PRO A 220 -23.01 7.24 0.37
C PRO A 220 -22.95 5.80 -0.11
N THR A 221 -24.11 5.23 -0.48
CA THR A 221 -24.22 3.79 -0.75
C THR A 221 -23.39 3.35 -1.94
N ASP A 222 -23.33 4.15 -2.99
CA ASP A 222 -22.47 3.94 -4.16
C ASP A 222 -20.97 4.01 -3.81
N ALA A 223 -20.57 4.93 -2.95
CA ALA A 223 -19.21 5.01 -2.44
C ALA A 223 -18.81 3.81 -1.58
N VAL A 224 -19.73 3.27 -0.77
CA VAL A 224 -19.54 2.03 0.00
C VAL A 224 -19.37 0.83 -0.93
N LEU A 225 -20.11 0.76 -2.04
CA LEU A 225 -19.98 -0.29 -3.04
C LEU A 225 -18.57 -0.31 -3.63
N GLU A 226 -18.03 0.84 -4.06
CA GLU A 226 -16.66 0.96 -4.59
C GLU A 226 -15.61 0.57 -3.54
N MET A 227 -15.75 1.07 -2.32
CA MET A 227 -14.82 0.74 -1.24
C MET A 227 -14.83 -0.75 -0.90
N ASN A 228 -15.98 -1.40 -0.89
CA ASN A 228 -16.09 -2.83 -0.62
C ASN A 228 -15.53 -3.68 -1.78
N CYS A 229 -15.68 -3.23 -3.03
CA CYS A 229 -15.00 -3.83 -4.18
C CYS A 229 -13.48 -3.80 -3.98
N ALA A 230 -12.92 -2.63 -3.72
CA ALA A 230 -11.50 -2.45 -3.47
C ALA A 230 -10.97 -3.33 -2.33
N ARG A 231 -11.70 -3.43 -1.21
CA ARG A 231 -11.33 -4.31 -0.09
C ARG A 231 -11.33 -5.78 -0.47
N SER A 232 -12.32 -6.22 -1.25
CA SER A 232 -12.41 -7.60 -1.72
C SER A 232 -11.23 -7.93 -2.65
N GLU A 233 -10.86 -7.02 -3.52
CA GLU A 233 -9.72 -7.17 -4.42
C GLU A 233 -8.38 -7.18 -3.66
N ILE A 234 -8.19 -6.28 -2.68
CA ILE A 234 -7.02 -6.28 -1.80
C ILE A 234 -6.91 -7.62 -1.04
N ALA A 235 -8.02 -8.12 -0.51
CA ALA A 235 -8.05 -9.40 0.19
C ALA A 235 -7.67 -10.57 -0.73
N ALA A 236 -8.13 -10.56 -1.98
CA ALA A 236 -7.77 -11.56 -2.98
C ALA A 236 -6.28 -11.55 -3.30
N VAL A 237 -5.67 -10.37 -3.50
CA VAL A 237 -4.21 -10.24 -3.71
C VAL A 237 -3.41 -10.71 -2.48
N ALA A 238 -3.88 -10.41 -1.27
CA ALA A 238 -3.25 -10.88 -0.04
C ALA A 238 -3.29 -12.41 0.09
N ALA A 239 -4.38 -13.06 -0.30
CA ALA A 239 -4.51 -14.51 -0.33
C ALA A 239 -3.52 -15.16 -1.30
N SER A 240 -3.35 -14.61 -2.51
CA SER A 240 -2.34 -15.03 -3.48
C SER A 240 -0.92 -14.99 -2.91
N SER A 241 -0.58 -13.91 -2.22
CA SER A 241 0.74 -13.73 -1.61
C SER A 241 1.06 -14.78 -0.54
N THR A 242 0.04 -15.23 0.19
CA THR A 242 0.18 -16.26 1.24
C THR A 242 0.40 -17.64 0.62
N SER A 243 -0.29 -17.97 -0.46
CA SER A 243 -0.19 -19.24 -1.18
C SER A 243 1.20 -19.44 -1.80
N SER A 244 1.77 -18.38 -2.40
CA SER A 244 3.10 -18.39 -3.00
C SER A 244 4.21 -18.67 -1.96
N ASN A 245 4.12 -18.07 -0.77
CA ASN A 245 5.10 -18.29 0.31
C ASN A 245 5.08 -19.73 0.86
N ALA A 246 3.96 -20.44 0.77
CA ALA A 246 3.86 -21.84 1.18
C ALA A 246 4.57 -22.80 0.19
N SER A 247 4.59 -22.45 -1.10
CA SER A 247 5.17 -23.27 -2.16
C SER A 247 6.69 -23.09 -2.32
N THR A 248 7.25 -21.93 -1.96
CA THR A 248 8.66 -21.54 -2.23
C THR A 248 9.69 -22.19 -1.29
N LYS A 249 9.28 -23.04 -0.34
CA LYS A 249 10.23 -23.77 0.53
C LYS A 249 11.08 -24.83 -0.17
N SER A 250 10.98 -25.02 -1.49
CA SER A 250 11.63 -26.12 -2.22
C SER A 250 12.48 -25.74 -3.44
N GLN A 251 12.59 -24.49 -3.85
CA GLN A 251 13.39 -24.17 -5.06
C GLN A 251 14.27 -22.94 -4.85
N THR A 252 15.55 -23.16 -4.71
CA THR A 252 16.64 -22.19 -4.88
C THR A 252 17.15 -22.33 -6.31
N THR A 253 16.99 -21.30 -7.12
CA THR A 253 17.71 -20.89 -8.35
C THR A 253 16.78 -20.57 -9.53
N SER A 254 16.73 -19.29 -9.88
CA SER A 254 16.29 -18.65 -11.16
C SER A 254 15.22 -17.54 -10.94
N ASP A 255 15.56 -16.41 -10.28
CA ASP A 255 14.48 -15.62 -9.71
C ASP A 255 14.42 -14.13 -10.12
N ASP A 256 15.35 -13.62 -10.95
CA ASP A 256 15.35 -12.18 -11.29
C ASP A 256 14.16 -11.79 -12.21
N HIS A 257 13.76 -12.67 -13.15
CA HIS A 257 12.68 -12.38 -14.10
C HIS A 257 11.27 -12.61 -13.53
N SER A 258 11.13 -13.48 -12.54
CA SER A 258 9.85 -13.75 -11.87
C SER A 258 9.45 -12.61 -10.93
N ASP A 259 10.42 -12.02 -10.26
CA ASP A 259 10.18 -10.91 -9.33
C ASP A 259 9.73 -9.65 -10.08
N ASP A 260 10.37 -9.30 -11.20
CA ASP A 260 9.98 -8.16 -12.05
C ASP A 260 8.54 -8.30 -12.59
N SER A 261 8.15 -9.51 -13.02
CA SER A 261 6.80 -9.80 -13.52
C SER A 261 5.74 -9.64 -12.42
N ARG A 262 6.05 -10.11 -11.22
CA ARG A 262 5.17 -9.99 -10.05
C ARG A 262 5.04 -8.54 -9.60
N GLU A 263 6.13 -7.79 -9.51
CA GLU A 263 6.14 -6.36 -9.18
C GLU A 263 5.28 -5.55 -10.17
N GLN A 264 5.44 -5.82 -11.46
CA GLN A 264 4.62 -5.21 -12.49
C GLN A 264 3.13 -5.53 -12.31
N SER A 265 2.79 -6.78 -12.04
CA SER A 265 1.41 -7.23 -11.80
C SER A 265 0.80 -6.55 -10.58
N LEU A 266 1.54 -6.50 -9.46
CA LEU A 266 1.11 -5.81 -8.25
C LEU A 266 0.92 -4.30 -8.50
N GLY A 267 1.81 -3.65 -9.24
CA GLY A 267 1.69 -2.24 -9.60
C GLY A 267 0.43 -1.95 -10.44
N MET A 268 0.13 -2.80 -11.43
CA MET A 268 -1.10 -2.69 -12.23
C MET A 268 -2.36 -2.88 -11.38
N LEU A 269 -2.39 -3.90 -10.52
CA LEU A 269 -3.51 -4.16 -9.62
C LEU A 269 -3.70 -3.05 -8.60
N ALA A 270 -2.60 -2.57 -7.99
CA ALA A 270 -2.65 -1.45 -7.05
C ALA A 270 -3.25 -0.20 -7.70
N SER A 271 -2.86 0.12 -8.94
CA SER A 271 -3.43 1.26 -9.67
C SER A 271 -4.90 1.08 -9.96
N MET A 272 -5.31 -0.10 -10.41
CA MET A 272 -6.70 -0.45 -10.69
C MET A 272 -7.58 -0.36 -9.45
N ILE A 273 -7.13 -0.92 -8.33
CA ILE A 273 -7.88 -0.88 -7.06
C ILE A 273 -7.91 0.54 -6.49
N ALA A 274 -6.80 1.29 -6.60
CA ALA A 274 -6.75 2.68 -6.16
C ALA A 274 -7.75 3.57 -6.91
N ASP A 275 -8.08 3.27 -8.18
CA ASP A 275 -9.11 4.02 -8.91
C ASP A 275 -10.50 3.87 -8.27
N ARG A 276 -10.85 2.69 -7.73
CA ARG A 276 -12.11 2.45 -7.02
C ARG A 276 -12.16 3.21 -5.71
N VAL A 277 -11.09 3.13 -4.94
CA VAL A 277 -10.97 3.88 -3.69
C VAL A 277 -11.05 5.38 -3.94
N ASP A 278 -10.35 5.87 -4.96
CA ASP A 278 -10.32 7.27 -5.34
C ASP A 278 -11.72 7.78 -5.75
N LEU A 279 -12.46 6.96 -6.49
CA LEU A 279 -13.85 7.23 -6.86
C LEU A 279 -14.77 7.25 -5.64
N ALA A 280 -14.62 6.28 -4.73
CA ALA A 280 -15.36 6.26 -3.48
C ALA A 280 -15.12 7.51 -2.63
N LEU A 281 -13.86 7.96 -2.52
CA LEU A 281 -13.50 9.18 -1.80
C LEU A 281 -14.10 10.43 -2.45
N ASP A 282 -14.13 10.48 -3.78
CA ASP A 282 -14.74 11.59 -4.52
C ASP A 282 -16.25 11.65 -4.33
N TRP A 283 -16.91 10.52 -4.18
CA TRP A 283 -18.34 10.41 -3.88
C TRP A 283 -18.69 10.59 -2.41
N GLY A 284 -17.69 10.87 -1.56
CA GLY A 284 -17.90 11.24 -0.16
C GLY A 284 -17.69 10.11 0.84
N TYR A 285 -17.02 9.01 0.46
CA TYR A 285 -16.53 8.05 1.44
C TYR A 285 -15.50 8.74 2.36
N PRO A 286 -15.50 8.48 3.70
CA PRO A 286 -14.57 9.12 4.62
C PRO A 286 -13.10 8.81 4.29
N ALA A 287 -12.25 9.85 4.19
CA ALA A 287 -10.86 9.73 3.75
C ALA A 287 -9.84 9.62 4.90
N PHE A 288 -10.27 9.42 6.14
CA PHE A 288 -9.37 9.26 7.29
C PHE A 288 -8.99 7.80 7.52
N ASP A 289 -7.89 7.58 8.21
CA ASP A 289 -7.26 6.26 8.34
C ASP A 289 -8.19 5.18 8.94
N GLU A 290 -8.97 5.50 9.97
CA GLU A 290 -9.90 4.54 10.60
C GLU A 290 -11.01 4.07 9.64
N ALA A 291 -11.30 4.83 8.59
CA ALA A 291 -12.26 4.42 7.56
C ALA A 291 -11.62 3.57 6.46
N LEU A 292 -10.35 3.80 6.16
CA LEU A 292 -9.65 3.14 5.05
C LEU A 292 -9.02 1.80 5.48
N PHE A 293 -8.48 1.74 6.69
CA PHE A 293 -7.67 0.61 7.18
C PHE A 293 -8.41 -0.24 8.26
N ALA A 294 -9.72 -0.26 8.25
CA ALA A 294 -10.55 -1.02 9.18
C ALA A 294 -10.54 -2.53 8.85
#